data_dde85bf2132fe0bc57eead0c787a02fd
#
_entry.id   dde85bf2132fe0bc57eead0c787a02fd
#
_cell.length_a   1.000
_cell.length_b   1.000
_cell.length_c   1.000
_cell.angle_alpha   90.00
_cell.angle_beta   90.00
_cell.angle_gamma   90.00
#
_symmetry.space_group_name_H-M   'P 1'
#
loop_
_entity.id
_entity.type
_entity.pdbx_description
1 polymer ?
#
loop_
_entity_poly.entity_id
_entity_poly.type
_entity_poly.pdbx_seq_one_letter_code
_entity_poly.pdbx_strand_id
1 'polypeptide(L)'
;MTLTDKLSHAFTNGTLIDDEFCKEMLRVGNFFVSVSIEGFEEANDGRRGNGHFQKALAAMDLMRSYRIPFGVSICYTSRNYKVVTSDEFLDLLISKGCVFAWYFHYMPVGQNADTSLLLTPEQRTYMKDRVREIRGVTGGKELYCIDFQNDGEFAGGCVAGGRIYCHINAAGDVEPCVFIHYSSANIREKSFQECLQQPLFKLYRKGQPFNENHLRPCPMLENPELLPKMVAESGAHSTDLEAPESAEHLCEKCRAYAACWQPTAESLWQKDHPERV
;
A
#
# COMPACT_ATOMS: atom_id res chain seq x y z
N MET A 1 -5.16 -25.75 -12.38
CA MET A 1 -5.01 -24.96 -11.14
C MET A 1 -6.33 -24.27 -10.89
N THR A 2 -7.10 -24.77 -9.95
CA THR A 2 -8.44 -24.26 -9.63
C THR A 2 -8.33 -23.02 -8.76
N LEU A 3 -9.36 -22.17 -8.71
CA LEU A 3 -9.38 -20.98 -7.84
C LEU A 3 -9.24 -21.34 -6.35
N THR A 4 -9.57 -22.57 -5.98
CA THR A 4 -9.44 -23.12 -4.62
C THR A 4 -7.99 -23.27 -4.12
N ASP A 5 -7.02 -23.29 -5.04
CA ASP A 5 -5.59 -23.45 -4.69
C ASP A 5 -4.90 -22.11 -4.40
N LYS A 6 -5.64 -20.99 -4.40
CA LYS A 6 -5.11 -19.64 -4.21
C LYS A 6 -5.77 -18.96 -3.03
N LEU A 7 -4.98 -18.26 -2.23
CA LEU A 7 -5.50 -17.37 -1.21
C LEU A 7 -5.94 -16.06 -1.88
N SER A 8 -7.16 -15.64 -1.63
CA SER A 8 -7.73 -14.37 -2.10
C SER A 8 -7.86 -13.38 -0.96
N HIS A 9 -7.47 -12.15 -1.20
CA HIS A 9 -7.54 -11.06 -0.23
C HIS A 9 -8.24 -9.84 -0.85
N ALA A 10 -9.19 -9.28 -0.16
CA ALA A 10 -9.88 -8.06 -0.59
C ALA A 10 -9.71 -6.92 0.41
N PHE A 11 -9.53 -5.72 -0.12
CA PHE A 11 -9.64 -4.47 0.62
C PHE A 11 -11.08 -3.97 0.52
N THR A 12 -11.71 -3.67 1.64
CA THR A 12 -13.12 -3.27 1.69
C THR A 12 -13.35 -2.15 2.71
N ASN A 13 -14.36 -1.31 2.46
CA ASN A 13 -14.85 -0.38 3.47
C ASN A 13 -15.70 -1.04 4.57
N GLY A 14 -16.00 -2.34 4.41
CA GLY A 14 -16.74 -3.14 5.38
C GLY A 14 -18.25 -2.93 5.40
N THR A 15 -18.80 -1.98 4.63
CA THR A 15 -20.22 -1.55 4.76
C THR A 15 -21.24 -2.57 4.27
N LEU A 16 -20.81 -3.57 3.51
CA LEU A 16 -21.64 -4.65 2.97
C LEU A 16 -21.33 -6.03 3.56
N ILE A 17 -20.49 -6.08 4.60
CA ILE A 17 -20.24 -7.33 5.32
C ILE A 17 -21.42 -7.64 6.21
N ASP A 18 -22.12 -8.72 5.90
CA ASP A 18 -23.28 -9.25 6.59
C ASP A 18 -23.12 -10.74 6.95
N ASP A 19 -24.14 -11.34 7.54
CA ASP A 19 -24.16 -12.76 7.91
C ASP A 19 -24.01 -13.70 6.72
N GLU A 20 -24.58 -13.35 5.58
CA GLU A 20 -24.48 -14.17 4.37
C GLU A 20 -23.06 -14.16 3.83
N PHE A 21 -22.45 -12.99 3.76
CA PHE A 21 -21.04 -12.83 3.37
C PHE A 21 -20.09 -13.60 4.29
N CYS A 22 -20.29 -13.52 5.62
CA CYS A 22 -19.49 -14.27 6.58
C CYS A 22 -19.62 -15.80 6.41
N LYS A 23 -20.84 -16.30 6.18
CA LYS A 23 -21.07 -17.73 5.89
C LYS A 23 -20.38 -18.17 4.62
N GLU A 24 -20.42 -17.32 3.57
CA GLU A 24 -19.76 -17.62 2.30
C GLU A 24 -18.22 -17.60 2.43
N MET A 25 -17.65 -16.66 3.18
CA MET A 25 -16.21 -16.66 3.50
C MET A 25 -15.79 -17.97 4.16
N LEU A 26 -16.55 -18.46 5.14
CA LEU A 26 -16.28 -19.75 5.80
C LEU A 26 -16.42 -20.92 4.83
N ARG A 27 -17.42 -20.89 3.94
CA ARG A 27 -17.65 -21.95 2.94
C ARG A 27 -16.49 -22.06 1.95
N VAL A 28 -15.99 -20.94 1.43
CA VAL A 28 -14.88 -20.95 0.45
C VAL A 28 -13.53 -21.21 1.10
N GLY A 29 -13.29 -20.73 2.33
CA GLY A 29 -12.14 -21.04 3.16
C GLY A 29 -10.78 -20.49 2.70
N ASN A 30 -10.73 -19.83 1.55
CA ASN A 30 -9.50 -19.27 0.93
C ASN A 30 -9.61 -17.76 0.65
N PHE A 31 -10.53 -17.08 1.31
CA PHE A 31 -10.78 -15.65 1.14
C PHE A 31 -10.73 -14.94 2.50
N PHE A 32 -10.04 -13.81 2.56
CA PHE A 32 -10.00 -12.96 3.74
C PHE A 32 -10.03 -11.48 3.33
N VAL A 33 -10.29 -10.60 4.29
CA VAL A 33 -10.45 -9.17 4.04
C VAL A 33 -9.55 -8.31 4.91
N SER A 34 -9.21 -7.12 4.40
CA SER A 34 -8.72 -5.99 5.17
C SER A 34 -9.78 -4.89 5.17
N VAL A 35 -10.31 -4.57 6.34
CA VAL A 35 -11.25 -3.47 6.51
C VAL A 35 -10.49 -2.15 6.50
N SER A 36 -10.90 -1.26 5.62
CA SER A 36 -10.28 0.06 5.53
C SER A 36 -10.71 0.97 6.67
N ILE A 37 -9.73 1.50 7.43
CA ILE A 37 -9.96 2.38 8.58
C ILE A 37 -8.78 3.36 8.71
N GLU A 38 -9.07 4.63 9.08
CA GLU A 38 -8.08 5.72 9.03
C GLU A 38 -7.79 6.34 10.41
N GLY A 39 -8.17 5.67 11.49
CA GLY A 39 -8.08 6.14 12.85
C GLY A 39 -9.43 6.08 13.56
N PHE A 40 -9.61 6.87 14.62
CA PHE A 40 -10.91 7.01 15.30
C PHE A 40 -11.94 7.74 14.43
N GLU A 41 -13.17 7.83 14.92
CA GLU A 41 -14.35 8.30 14.19
C GLU A 41 -14.13 9.62 13.43
N GLU A 42 -13.56 10.62 14.07
CA GLU A 42 -13.29 11.91 13.45
C GLU A 42 -12.39 11.82 12.21
N ALA A 43 -11.25 11.13 12.36
CA ALA A 43 -10.27 10.97 11.27
C ALA A 43 -10.82 10.04 10.16
N ASN A 44 -11.50 8.97 10.55
CA ASN A 44 -12.08 8.02 9.62
C ASN A 44 -13.22 8.63 8.82
N ASP A 45 -14.18 9.22 9.50
CA ASP A 45 -15.39 9.75 8.86
C ASP A 45 -15.11 11.05 8.09
N GLY A 46 -14.12 11.83 8.51
CA GLY A 46 -13.63 12.98 7.76
C GLY A 46 -13.12 12.62 6.36
N ARG A 47 -12.59 11.41 6.17
CA ARG A 47 -12.12 10.92 4.88
C ARG A 47 -13.16 10.06 4.13
N ARG A 48 -13.91 9.23 4.85
CA ARG A 48 -14.76 8.19 4.27
C ARG A 48 -16.24 8.53 4.28
N GLY A 49 -16.63 9.58 4.98
CA GLY A 49 -18.02 10.01 5.18
C GLY A 49 -18.57 9.54 6.53
N ASN A 50 -19.58 10.27 6.99
CA ASN A 50 -20.19 10.08 8.31
C ASN A 50 -20.73 8.67 8.51
N GLY A 51 -20.46 8.09 9.67
CA GLY A 51 -20.95 6.78 10.10
C GLY A 51 -20.16 5.59 9.52
N HIS A 52 -19.12 5.82 8.71
CA HIS A 52 -18.28 4.72 8.19
C HIS A 52 -17.44 4.07 9.28
N PHE A 53 -17.00 4.81 10.29
CA PHE A 53 -16.27 4.24 11.43
C PHE A 53 -17.09 3.18 12.16
N GLN A 54 -18.34 3.51 12.51
CA GLN A 54 -19.23 2.57 13.22
C GLN A 54 -19.56 1.35 12.36
N LYS A 55 -19.75 1.51 11.05
CA LYS A 55 -19.97 0.39 10.12
C LYS A 55 -18.74 -0.53 10.03
N ALA A 56 -17.54 0.04 9.98
CA ALA A 56 -16.30 -0.74 9.98
C ALA A 56 -16.16 -1.55 11.29
N LEU A 57 -16.41 -0.95 12.44
CA LEU A 57 -16.39 -1.66 13.74
C LEU A 57 -17.45 -2.75 13.81
N ALA A 58 -18.66 -2.52 13.32
CA ALA A 58 -19.72 -3.52 13.28
C ALA A 58 -19.34 -4.72 12.39
N ALA A 59 -18.73 -4.46 11.22
CA ALA A 59 -18.22 -5.52 10.34
C ALA A 59 -17.12 -6.36 11.00
N MET A 60 -16.21 -5.73 11.76
CA MET A 60 -15.18 -6.42 12.54
C MET A 60 -15.80 -7.30 13.64
N ASP A 61 -16.76 -6.76 14.41
CA ASP A 61 -17.47 -7.50 15.45
C ASP A 61 -18.21 -8.71 14.86
N LEU A 62 -18.84 -8.54 13.69
CA LEU A 62 -19.52 -9.62 13.00
C LEU A 62 -18.54 -10.72 12.57
N MET A 63 -17.46 -10.39 11.88
CA MET A 63 -16.44 -11.37 11.47
C MET A 63 -15.82 -12.08 12.67
N ARG A 64 -15.55 -11.34 13.76
CA ARG A 64 -15.09 -11.94 15.02
C ARG A 64 -16.07 -12.96 15.58
N SER A 65 -17.38 -12.68 15.55
CA SER A 65 -18.42 -13.61 16.02
C SER A 65 -18.43 -14.93 15.24
N TYR A 66 -18.08 -14.87 13.95
CA TYR A 66 -17.90 -16.02 13.07
C TYR A 66 -16.49 -16.66 13.16
N ARG A 67 -15.58 -16.11 13.98
CA ARG A 67 -14.17 -16.53 14.07
C ARG A 67 -13.42 -16.46 12.74
N ILE A 68 -13.78 -15.53 11.88
CA ILE A 68 -13.12 -15.28 10.61
C ILE A 68 -11.90 -14.41 10.87
N PRO A 69 -10.67 -14.81 10.46
CA PRO A 69 -9.50 -13.95 10.55
C PRO A 69 -9.62 -12.80 9.54
N PHE A 70 -9.31 -11.59 9.98
CA PHE A 70 -9.30 -10.41 9.13
C PHE A 70 -8.22 -9.42 9.57
N GLY A 71 -7.90 -8.50 8.70
CA GLY A 71 -7.00 -7.40 8.98
C GLY A 71 -7.63 -6.04 8.72
N VAL A 72 -6.81 -5.02 8.86
CA VAL A 72 -7.16 -3.65 8.47
C VAL A 72 -6.21 -3.11 7.42
N SER A 73 -6.69 -2.17 6.63
CA SER A 73 -5.92 -1.38 5.67
C SER A 73 -5.98 0.08 6.09
N ILE A 74 -4.83 0.68 6.31
CA ILE A 74 -4.68 2.02 6.85
C ILE A 74 -3.85 2.86 5.88
N CYS A 75 -4.44 3.89 5.28
CA CYS A 75 -3.68 4.91 4.59
C CYS A 75 -3.26 5.98 5.58
N TYR A 76 -1.98 6.04 5.90
CA TYR A 76 -1.47 7.06 6.80
C TYR A 76 -0.96 8.30 6.06
N THR A 77 -1.15 9.45 6.67
CA THR A 77 -0.87 10.78 6.15
C THR A 77 -0.16 11.62 7.21
N SER A 78 0.29 12.81 6.83
CA SER A 78 0.82 13.82 7.78
C SER A 78 -0.16 14.17 8.92
N ARG A 79 -1.47 13.88 8.75
CA ARG A 79 -2.52 14.27 9.70
C ARG A 79 -2.89 13.17 10.70
N ASN A 80 -2.82 11.89 10.31
CA ASN A 80 -3.32 10.78 11.13
C ASN A 80 -2.23 9.79 11.61
N TYR A 81 -0.96 9.94 11.19
CA TYR A 81 0.11 8.97 11.45
C TYR A 81 0.28 8.59 12.93
N LYS A 82 0.12 9.56 13.87
CA LYS A 82 0.18 9.28 15.31
C LYS A 82 -1.04 8.52 15.81
N VAL A 83 -2.22 8.90 15.33
CA VAL A 83 -3.48 8.28 15.75
C VAL A 83 -3.52 6.81 15.36
N VAL A 84 -3.19 6.51 14.09
CA VAL A 84 -3.26 5.13 13.56
C VAL A 84 -2.18 4.19 14.11
N THR A 85 -1.22 4.72 14.86
CA THR A 85 -0.17 3.95 15.54
C THR A 85 -0.20 4.11 17.06
N SER A 86 -1.21 4.81 17.61
CA SER A 86 -1.37 4.96 19.05
C SER A 86 -1.77 3.63 19.70
N ASP A 87 -1.36 3.44 20.95
CA ASP A 87 -1.68 2.23 21.69
C ASP A 87 -3.19 2.04 21.82
N GLU A 88 -3.93 3.12 22.04
CA GLU A 88 -5.39 3.09 22.17
C GLU A 88 -6.07 2.61 20.88
N PHE A 89 -5.57 3.05 19.72
CA PHE A 89 -6.12 2.62 18.44
C PHE A 89 -5.77 1.16 18.13
N LEU A 90 -4.53 0.76 18.40
CA LEU A 90 -4.09 -0.63 18.24
C LEU A 90 -4.86 -1.58 19.15
N ASP A 91 -5.05 -1.20 20.43
CA ASP A 91 -5.81 -2.00 21.40
C ASP A 91 -7.30 -2.11 21.00
N LEU A 92 -7.88 -1.06 20.42
CA LEU A 92 -9.21 -1.13 19.81
C LEU A 92 -9.24 -2.19 18.70
N LEU A 93 -8.31 -2.16 17.74
CA LEU A 93 -8.27 -3.11 16.62
C LEU A 93 -8.09 -4.56 17.12
N ILE A 94 -7.19 -4.78 18.08
CA ILE A 94 -6.95 -6.08 18.70
C ILE A 94 -8.22 -6.56 19.43
N SER A 95 -8.89 -5.66 20.18
CA SER A 95 -10.13 -5.97 20.88
C SER A 95 -11.26 -6.39 19.94
N LYS A 96 -11.26 -5.88 18.70
CA LYS A 96 -12.19 -6.26 17.62
C LYS A 96 -11.82 -7.59 16.95
N GLY A 97 -10.64 -8.16 17.26
CA GLY A 97 -10.17 -9.42 16.67
C GLY A 97 -9.34 -9.26 15.41
N CYS A 98 -8.86 -8.07 15.12
CA CYS A 98 -7.94 -7.81 14.01
C CYS A 98 -6.60 -8.51 14.27
N VAL A 99 -6.07 -9.24 13.29
CA VAL A 99 -4.82 -10.00 13.42
C VAL A 99 -3.65 -9.40 12.64
N PHE A 100 -3.91 -8.52 11.67
CA PHE A 100 -2.86 -7.81 10.94
C PHE A 100 -3.31 -6.43 10.48
N ALA A 101 -2.35 -5.52 10.29
CA ALA A 101 -2.57 -4.17 9.76
C ALA A 101 -1.61 -3.88 8.60
N TRP A 102 -2.18 -3.43 7.51
CA TRP A 102 -1.46 -3.00 6.32
C TRP A 102 -1.41 -1.47 6.33
N TYR A 103 -0.22 -0.92 6.56
CA TYR A 103 0.04 0.51 6.52
C TYR A 103 0.49 0.93 5.12
N PHE A 104 -0.27 1.81 4.50
CA PHE A 104 0.06 2.42 3.21
C PHE A 104 0.36 3.89 3.41
N HIS A 105 1.55 4.30 3.04
CA HIS A 105 1.85 5.73 2.90
C HIS A 105 0.94 6.36 1.86
N TYR A 106 0.42 7.55 2.16
CA TYR A 106 -0.36 8.29 1.19
C TYR A 106 0.44 8.53 -0.09
N MET A 107 -0.16 8.22 -1.23
CA MET A 107 0.43 8.40 -2.56
C MET A 107 -0.34 9.50 -3.29
N PRO A 108 0.33 10.55 -3.83
CA PRO A 108 -0.35 11.70 -4.43
C PRO A 108 -0.76 11.39 -5.88
N VAL A 109 -1.61 10.37 -6.06
CA VAL A 109 -2.15 9.94 -7.36
C VAL A 109 -3.40 10.76 -7.71
N GLY A 110 -3.55 11.10 -8.97
CA GLY A 110 -4.63 11.93 -9.51
C GLY A 110 -4.25 13.41 -9.60
N GLN A 111 -4.86 14.11 -10.55
CA GLN A 111 -4.51 15.49 -10.90
C GLN A 111 -4.62 16.48 -9.73
N ASN A 112 -5.59 16.28 -8.83
CA ASN A 112 -5.87 17.16 -7.71
C ASN A 112 -5.41 16.58 -6.36
N ALA A 113 -4.41 15.70 -6.36
CA ALA A 113 -3.90 15.11 -5.13
C ALA A 113 -3.28 16.16 -4.19
N ASP A 114 -3.68 16.14 -2.92
CA ASP A 114 -3.19 17.08 -1.90
C ASP A 114 -1.82 16.63 -1.38
N THR A 115 -0.75 17.26 -1.87
CA THR A 115 0.62 16.93 -1.45
C THR A 115 0.93 17.30 0.01
N SER A 116 0.09 18.11 0.68
CA SER A 116 0.24 18.40 2.11
C SER A 116 -0.03 17.19 3.01
N LEU A 117 -0.62 16.13 2.46
CA LEU A 117 -0.85 14.86 3.14
C LEU A 117 0.39 13.95 3.17
N LEU A 118 1.42 14.25 2.39
CA LEU A 118 2.71 13.56 2.46
C LEU A 118 3.38 13.82 3.82
N LEU A 119 4.11 12.82 4.32
CA LEU A 119 4.80 12.93 5.61
C LEU A 119 6.05 13.81 5.50
N THR A 120 6.39 14.51 6.59
CA THR A 120 7.72 15.05 6.73
C THR A 120 8.75 13.94 7.00
N PRO A 121 10.08 14.21 6.86
CA PRO A 121 11.10 13.22 7.20
C PRO A 121 11.00 12.71 8.65
N GLU A 122 10.68 13.59 9.60
CA GLU A 122 10.52 13.24 11.01
C GLU A 122 9.31 12.35 11.23
N GLN A 123 8.19 12.64 10.57
CA GLN A 123 6.97 11.83 10.62
C GLN A 123 7.20 10.46 10.03
N ARG A 124 7.93 10.37 8.91
CA ARG A 124 8.25 9.10 8.27
C ARG A 124 9.22 8.26 9.11
N THR A 125 10.21 8.90 9.72
CA THR A 125 11.11 8.23 10.68
C THR A 125 10.31 7.66 11.86
N TYR A 126 9.41 8.46 12.42
CA TYR A 126 8.50 7.99 13.48
C TYR A 126 7.71 6.75 13.04
N MET A 127 7.09 6.76 11.84
CA MET A 127 6.34 5.62 11.33
C MET A 127 7.19 4.36 11.20
N LYS A 128 8.40 4.49 10.61
CA LYS A 128 9.38 3.39 10.50
C LYS A 128 9.68 2.75 11.86
N ASP A 129 10.02 3.59 12.84
CA ASP A 129 10.43 3.11 14.15
C ASP A 129 9.24 2.55 14.94
N ARG A 130 8.09 3.23 14.89
CA ARG A 130 6.88 2.80 15.62
C ARG A 130 6.29 1.50 15.09
N VAL A 131 6.24 1.29 13.78
CA VAL A 131 5.75 0.02 13.21
C VAL A 131 6.70 -1.14 13.56
N ARG A 132 8.01 -0.90 13.59
CA ARG A 132 9.00 -1.89 14.05
C ARG A 132 8.83 -2.22 15.54
N GLU A 133 8.55 -1.23 16.38
CA GLU A 133 8.24 -1.41 17.80
C GLU A 133 6.96 -2.25 17.99
N ILE A 134 5.87 -1.93 17.29
CA ILE A 134 4.61 -2.69 17.33
C ILE A 134 4.84 -4.16 16.97
N ARG A 135 5.68 -4.46 15.98
CA ARG A 135 6.06 -5.82 15.59
C ARG A 135 7.05 -6.51 16.52
N GLY A 136 7.61 -5.78 17.48
CA GLY A 136 8.69 -6.27 18.31
C GLY A 136 8.37 -7.57 19.05
N VAL A 137 9.35 -8.47 19.13
CA VAL A 137 9.22 -9.76 19.82
C VAL A 137 9.01 -9.58 21.32
N THR A 138 9.55 -8.50 21.88
CA THR A 138 9.44 -8.18 23.32
C THR A 138 8.72 -6.84 23.47
N GLY A 139 7.52 -6.85 24.05
CA GLY A 139 6.72 -5.63 24.26
C GLY A 139 5.94 -5.16 23.02
N GLY A 140 5.91 -5.93 21.95
CA GLY A 140 5.06 -5.67 20.79
C GLY A 140 3.58 -5.92 21.07
N LYS A 141 2.74 -5.54 20.11
CA LYS A 141 1.29 -5.81 20.15
C LYS A 141 0.97 -7.13 19.46
N GLU A 142 -0.15 -7.74 19.84
CA GLU A 142 -0.70 -8.94 19.17
C GLU A 142 -1.35 -8.58 17.82
N LEU A 143 -0.62 -7.80 17.00
CA LEU A 143 -1.05 -7.32 15.70
C LEU A 143 0.14 -7.33 14.74
N TYR A 144 0.08 -8.14 13.69
CA TYR A 144 1.13 -8.16 12.68
C TYR A 144 1.00 -6.93 11.74
N CYS A 145 1.99 -6.05 11.76
CA CYS A 145 1.97 -4.82 10.97
C CYS A 145 2.95 -4.88 9.79
N ILE A 146 2.51 -4.43 8.61
CA ILE A 146 3.35 -4.23 7.42
C ILE A 146 3.26 -2.76 7.04
N ASP A 147 4.41 -2.10 6.88
CA ASP A 147 4.53 -0.74 6.33
C ASP A 147 5.20 -0.81 4.96
N PHE A 148 4.41 -0.82 3.91
CA PHE A 148 4.91 -1.05 2.55
C PHE A 148 6.02 -0.11 2.13
N GLN A 149 6.02 1.12 2.62
CA GLN A 149 6.98 2.13 2.21
C GLN A 149 8.29 2.06 3.01
N ASN A 150 8.22 1.64 4.28
CA ASN A 150 9.40 1.57 5.15
C ASN A 150 9.96 0.14 5.29
N ASP A 151 9.25 -0.87 4.77
CA ASP A 151 9.66 -2.28 4.77
C ASP A 151 10.36 -2.71 3.45
N GLY A 152 10.76 -1.76 2.62
CA GLY A 152 11.47 -2.04 1.36
C GLY A 152 12.74 -2.87 1.53
N GLU A 153 13.43 -2.73 2.66
CA GLU A 153 14.60 -3.52 3.03
C GLU A 153 14.31 -5.03 3.08
N PHE A 154 13.18 -5.43 3.67
CA PHE A 154 12.78 -6.84 3.79
C PHE A 154 12.29 -7.43 2.46
N ALA A 155 11.83 -6.57 1.54
CA ALA A 155 11.41 -6.95 0.21
C ALA A 155 12.51 -6.85 -0.85
N GLY A 156 13.69 -6.32 -0.50
CA GLY A 156 14.76 -6.04 -1.45
C GLY A 156 14.40 -4.93 -2.44
N GLY A 157 13.75 -3.87 -1.96
CA GLY A 157 13.29 -2.73 -2.76
C GLY A 157 11.82 -2.83 -3.19
N CYS A 158 11.43 -2.12 -4.25
CA CYS A 158 10.07 -2.09 -4.76
C CYS A 158 9.61 -3.48 -5.27
N VAL A 159 8.40 -3.91 -4.87
CA VAL A 159 7.82 -5.21 -5.25
C VAL A 159 7.08 -5.19 -6.61
N ALA A 160 6.83 -4.00 -7.16
CA ALA A 160 5.98 -3.74 -8.32
C ALA A 160 6.58 -4.19 -9.67
N GLY A 161 5.86 -3.92 -10.77
CA GLY A 161 6.31 -4.19 -12.14
C GLY A 161 6.47 -5.67 -12.46
N GLY A 162 5.66 -6.53 -11.84
CA GLY A 162 5.69 -7.97 -12.07
C GLY A 162 6.90 -8.68 -11.46
N ARG A 163 7.63 -8.05 -10.53
CA ARG A 163 8.69 -8.72 -9.76
C ARG A 163 8.08 -9.69 -8.74
N ILE A 164 7.23 -9.20 -7.86
CA ILE A 164 6.46 -9.97 -6.87
C ILE A 164 4.98 -9.62 -7.00
N TYR A 165 4.67 -8.41 -7.44
CA TYR A 165 3.34 -7.83 -7.50
C TYR A 165 3.11 -7.07 -8.80
N CYS A 166 1.88 -7.11 -9.29
CA CYS A 166 1.32 -6.21 -10.30
C CYS A 166 -0.15 -5.94 -9.97
N HIS A 167 -0.71 -4.91 -10.58
CA HIS A 167 -2.12 -4.56 -10.48
C HIS A 167 -2.82 -4.85 -11.81
N ILE A 168 -4.07 -5.27 -11.75
CA ILE A 168 -4.95 -5.41 -12.92
C ILE A 168 -6.16 -4.53 -12.65
N ASN A 169 -6.36 -3.51 -13.47
CA ASN A 169 -7.48 -2.60 -13.31
C ASN A 169 -8.79 -3.19 -13.85
N ALA A 170 -9.91 -2.49 -13.65
CA ALA A 170 -11.22 -2.95 -14.09
C ALA A 170 -11.36 -3.09 -15.62
N ALA A 171 -10.58 -2.35 -16.40
CA ALA A 171 -10.52 -2.45 -17.85
C ALA A 171 -9.70 -3.66 -18.34
N GLY A 172 -8.91 -4.27 -17.44
CA GLY A 172 -8.04 -5.41 -17.73
C GLY A 172 -6.60 -5.02 -18.02
N ASP A 173 -6.21 -3.75 -17.89
CA ASP A 173 -4.83 -3.34 -18.08
C ASP A 173 -3.96 -3.83 -16.93
N VAL A 174 -2.76 -4.30 -17.26
CA VAL A 174 -1.81 -4.84 -16.29
C VAL A 174 -0.78 -3.78 -15.96
N GLU A 175 -0.93 -3.17 -14.80
CA GLU A 175 -0.18 -2.02 -14.31
C GLU A 175 0.93 -2.44 -13.33
N PRO A 176 2.00 -1.64 -13.17
CA PRO A 176 3.09 -1.94 -12.21
C PRO A 176 2.59 -2.12 -10.78
N CYS A 177 1.74 -1.21 -10.31
CA CYS A 177 1.10 -1.27 -8.98
C CYS A 177 -0.17 -0.42 -8.98
N VAL A 178 -0.95 -0.51 -7.90
CA VAL A 178 -2.22 0.21 -7.70
C VAL A 178 -2.08 1.74 -7.71
N PHE A 179 -0.88 2.28 -7.64
CA PHE A 179 -0.61 3.73 -7.65
C PHE A 179 -0.03 4.25 -8.98
N ILE A 180 0.29 3.36 -9.90
CA ILE A 180 0.96 3.72 -11.16
C ILE A 180 0.14 3.18 -12.32
N HIS A 181 -0.71 4.05 -12.87
CA HIS A 181 -1.69 3.77 -13.89
C HIS A 181 -1.11 3.93 -15.30
N TYR A 182 -0.14 3.04 -15.64
CA TYR A 182 0.49 2.95 -16.95
C TYR A 182 0.62 1.49 -17.36
N SER A 183 0.28 1.19 -18.60
CA SER A 183 0.42 -0.14 -19.17
C SER A 183 0.59 -0.11 -20.70
N SER A 184 1.08 -1.20 -21.25
CA SER A 184 1.05 -1.54 -22.68
C SER A 184 0.52 -2.95 -22.92
N ALA A 185 -0.17 -3.53 -21.91
CA ALA A 185 -0.70 -4.89 -21.99
C ALA A 185 -2.02 -5.03 -21.23
N ASN A 186 -2.98 -5.72 -21.86
CA ASN A 186 -4.30 -5.98 -21.30
C ASN A 186 -4.57 -7.49 -21.26
N ILE A 187 -5.08 -8.01 -20.14
CA ILE A 187 -5.34 -9.44 -19.94
C ILE A 187 -6.51 -9.98 -20.79
N ARG A 188 -7.32 -9.11 -21.38
CA ARG A 188 -8.38 -9.50 -22.32
C ARG A 188 -7.86 -9.80 -23.72
N GLU A 189 -6.64 -9.33 -24.03
CA GLU A 189 -5.98 -9.44 -25.34
C GLU A 189 -4.79 -10.41 -25.32
N LYS A 190 -4.13 -10.54 -24.17
CA LYS A 190 -2.90 -11.31 -23.97
C LYS A 190 -3.02 -12.22 -22.76
N SER A 191 -2.30 -13.33 -22.78
CA SER A 191 -2.15 -14.15 -21.58
C SER A 191 -1.45 -13.38 -20.46
N PHE A 192 -1.73 -13.75 -19.21
CA PHE A 192 -1.08 -13.10 -18.07
C PHE A 192 0.45 -13.18 -18.13
N GLN A 193 1.00 -14.29 -18.62
CA GLN A 193 2.45 -14.45 -18.81
C GLN A 193 3.01 -13.45 -19.84
N GLU A 194 2.32 -13.22 -20.95
CA GLU A 194 2.71 -12.20 -21.93
C GLU A 194 2.61 -10.78 -21.35
N CYS A 195 1.55 -10.50 -20.57
CA CYS A 195 1.41 -9.22 -19.87
C CYS A 195 2.59 -8.95 -18.92
N LEU A 196 3.07 -9.96 -18.20
CA LEU A 196 4.26 -9.84 -17.34
C LEU A 196 5.56 -9.58 -18.13
N GLN A 197 5.57 -9.79 -19.46
CA GLN A 197 6.72 -9.51 -20.32
C GLN A 197 6.60 -8.17 -21.06
N GLN A 198 5.61 -7.33 -20.73
CA GLN A 198 5.46 -6.01 -21.34
C GLN A 198 6.70 -5.12 -21.13
N PRO A 199 6.99 -4.17 -22.06
CA PRO A 199 8.19 -3.34 -22.01
C PRO A 199 8.39 -2.62 -20.67
N LEU A 200 7.34 -2.01 -20.13
CA LEU A 200 7.41 -1.29 -18.84
C LEU A 200 7.87 -2.22 -17.70
N PHE A 201 7.34 -3.45 -17.62
CA PHE A 201 7.73 -4.40 -16.59
C PHE A 201 9.17 -4.92 -16.76
N LYS A 202 9.65 -5.02 -17.99
CA LYS A 202 11.06 -5.34 -18.25
C LYS A 202 11.99 -4.23 -17.74
N LEU A 203 11.60 -2.96 -17.93
CA LEU A 203 12.35 -1.82 -17.38
C LEU A 203 12.31 -1.78 -15.86
N TYR A 204 11.15 -2.07 -15.25
CA TYR A 204 11.04 -2.22 -13.81
C TYR A 204 12.01 -3.27 -13.26
N ARG A 205 12.03 -4.47 -13.84
CA ARG A 205 12.93 -5.54 -13.39
C ARG A 205 14.41 -5.23 -13.62
N LYS A 206 14.74 -4.59 -14.74
CA LYS A 206 16.11 -4.16 -15.04
C LYS A 206 16.60 -3.06 -14.11
N GLY A 207 15.73 -2.15 -13.71
CA GLY A 207 16.07 -1.00 -12.86
C GLY A 207 16.10 -1.31 -11.37
N GLN A 208 15.67 -2.50 -10.94
CA GLN A 208 15.62 -2.86 -9.53
C GLN A 208 17.00 -3.30 -8.97
N PRO A 209 17.31 -2.93 -7.73
CA PRO A 209 16.58 -1.97 -6.90
C PRO A 209 16.73 -0.56 -7.47
N PHE A 210 15.66 0.21 -7.49
CA PHE A 210 15.69 1.61 -8.00
C PHE A 210 16.60 2.52 -7.18
N ASN A 211 16.92 2.10 -5.98
CA ASN A 211 17.86 2.75 -5.09
C ASN A 211 18.48 1.70 -4.16
N GLU A 212 19.79 1.77 -3.95
CA GLU A 212 20.50 0.88 -3.01
C GLU A 212 20.04 1.11 -1.55
N ASN A 213 19.58 2.30 -1.24
CA ASN A 213 18.89 2.59 -0.01
C ASN A 213 17.42 2.21 -0.12
N HIS A 214 17.06 1.05 0.43
CA HIS A 214 15.71 0.51 0.37
C HIS A 214 14.66 1.27 1.22
N LEU A 215 15.04 2.33 1.94
CA LEU A 215 14.11 3.32 2.46
C LEU A 215 13.62 4.31 1.38
N ARG A 216 14.12 4.14 0.15
CA ARG A 216 13.74 4.90 -1.05
C ARG A 216 13.36 3.96 -2.20
N PRO A 217 12.42 3.02 -2.01
CA PRO A 217 12.18 1.93 -2.95
C PRO A 217 11.38 2.34 -4.20
N CYS A 218 10.56 3.41 -4.14
CA CYS A 218 9.56 3.69 -5.18
C CYS A 218 10.13 4.55 -6.31
N PRO A 219 9.92 4.16 -7.58
CA PRO A 219 10.38 4.96 -8.74
C PRO A 219 9.51 6.20 -9.00
N MET A 220 8.39 6.36 -8.27
CA MET A 220 7.51 7.53 -8.35
C MET A 220 7.73 8.46 -7.16
N LEU A 221 7.63 7.93 -5.93
CA LEU A 221 7.61 8.75 -4.72
C LEU A 221 8.99 9.23 -4.29
N GLU A 222 10.00 8.34 -4.29
CA GLU A 222 11.34 8.66 -3.81
C GLU A 222 12.41 8.85 -4.90
N ASN A 223 12.12 8.38 -6.13
CA ASN A 223 13.01 8.52 -7.28
C ASN A 223 12.19 9.01 -8.50
N PRO A 224 11.61 10.23 -8.41
CA PRO A 224 10.60 10.72 -9.34
C PRO A 224 11.09 10.97 -10.77
N GLU A 225 12.39 10.88 -11.02
CA GLU A 225 12.98 10.94 -12.35
C GLU A 225 12.91 9.62 -13.13
N LEU A 226 12.65 8.48 -12.45
CA LEU A 226 12.72 7.15 -13.04
C LEU A 226 11.44 6.76 -13.79
N LEU A 227 10.28 6.98 -13.19
CA LEU A 227 9.01 6.57 -13.80
C LEU A 227 8.76 7.24 -15.16
N PRO A 228 8.94 8.58 -15.33
CA PRO A 228 8.75 9.22 -16.62
C PRO A 228 9.66 8.64 -17.72
N LYS A 229 10.92 8.35 -17.39
CA LYS A 229 11.86 7.71 -18.32
C LYS A 229 11.41 6.32 -18.73
N MET A 230 10.97 5.50 -17.77
CA MET A 230 10.48 4.15 -18.03
C MET A 230 9.19 4.15 -18.87
N VAL A 231 8.28 5.08 -18.62
CA VAL A 231 7.05 5.24 -19.40
C VAL A 231 7.38 5.64 -20.84
N ALA A 232 8.22 6.65 -21.02
CA ALA A 232 8.65 7.11 -22.35
C ALA A 232 9.38 6.01 -23.13
N GLU A 233 10.34 5.31 -22.52
CA GLU A 233 11.12 4.24 -23.15
C GLU A 233 10.26 3.00 -23.50
N SER A 234 9.27 2.68 -22.64
CA SER A 234 8.42 1.51 -22.86
C SER A 234 7.28 1.75 -23.86
N GLY A 235 6.95 3.00 -24.15
CA GLY A 235 5.75 3.37 -24.91
C GLY A 235 4.44 3.04 -24.16
N ALA A 236 4.48 2.88 -22.83
CA ALA A 236 3.29 2.68 -22.04
C ALA A 236 2.42 3.94 -22.05
N HIS A 237 1.10 3.75 -22.04
CA HIS A 237 0.11 4.82 -22.01
C HIS A 237 -0.58 4.87 -20.63
N SER A 238 -1.18 6.02 -20.32
CA SER A 238 -2.03 6.15 -19.14
C SER A 238 -3.25 5.25 -19.25
N THR A 239 -3.54 4.52 -18.19
CA THR A 239 -4.71 3.64 -18.03
C THR A 239 -5.80 4.25 -17.16
N ASP A 240 -5.60 5.49 -16.69
CA ASP A 240 -6.63 6.28 -16.02
C ASP A 240 -7.63 6.80 -17.07
N LEU A 241 -8.87 6.33 -16.99
CA LEU A 241 -9.92 6.63 -17.96
C LEU A 241 -10.63 7.95 -17.68
N GLU A 242 -10.67 8.39 -16.41
CA GLU A 242 -11.44 9.59 -16.02
C GLU A 242 -10.60 10.85 -16.08
N ALA A 243 -9.37 10.79 -15.61
CA ALA A 243 -8.47 11.94 -15.50
C ALA A 243 -7.01 11.55 -15.82
N PRO A 244 -6.70 11.17 -17.08
CA PRO A 244 -5.37 10.74 -17.45
C PRO A 244 -4.33 11.80 -17.09
N GLU A 245 -3.31 11.38 -16.37
CA GLU A 245 -2.21 12.20 -15.88
C GLU A 245 -0.91 11.78 -16.55
N SER A 246 -0.05 12.72 -16.96
CA SER A 246 1.27 12.36 -17.46
C SER A 246 2.19 11.89 -16.34
N ALA A 247 3.14 11.03 -16.68
CA ALA A 247 4.11 10.52 -15.69
C ALA A 247 4.99 11.65 -15.12
N GLU A 248 5.27 12.68 -15.91
CA GLU A 248 5.98 13.88 -15.50
C GLU A 248 5.19 14.65 -14.43
N HIS A 249 3.89 14.92 -14.67
CA HIS A 249 3.04 15.63 -13.73
C HIS A 249 2.84 14.84 -12.45
N LEU A 250 2.60 13.53 -12.54
CA LEU A 250 2.49 12.63 -11.39
C LEU A 250 3.75 12.67 -10.52
N CYS A 251 4.93 12.58 -11.13
CA CYS A 251 6.20 12.58 -10.43
C CYS A 251 6.62 13.97 -9.92
N GLU A 252 6.20 15.05 -10.60
CA GLU A 252 6.48 16.42 -10.14
C GLU A 252 5.92 16.68 -8.73
N LYS A 253 4.76 16.14 -8.41
CA LYS A 253 4.16 16.22 -7.07
C LYS A 253 5.00 15.55 -5.98
N CYS A 254 5.89 14.62 -6.37
CA CYS A 254 6.74 13.86 -5.45
C CYS A 254 8.14 14.47 -5.25
N ARG A 255 8.58 15.40 -6.13
CA ARG A 255 9.97 15.92 -6.12
C ARG A 255 10.38 16.57 -4.81
N ALA A 256 9.55 17.45 -4.28
CA ALA A 256 9.84 18.13 -3.02
C ALA A 256 9.94 17.14 -1.85
N TYR A 257 9.03 16.18 -1.81
CA TYR A 257 9.03 15.11 -0.83
C TYR A 257 10.30 14.25 -0.94
N ALA A 258 10.65 13.79 -2.14
CA ALA A 258 11.83 12.96 -2.39
C ALA A 258 13.12 13.69 -1.96
N ALA A 259 13.25 14.97 -2.31
CA ALA A 259 14.40 15.79 -1.93
C ALA A 259 14.52 16.00 -0.41
N CYS A 260 13.39 16.21 0.28
CA CYS A 260 13.40 16.36 1.75
C CYS A 260 13.68 15.02 2.46
N TRP A 261 13.18 13.90 1.94
CA TRP A 261 13.36 12.59 2.55
C TRP A 261 14.77 12.03 2.36
N GLN A 262 15.41 12.30 1.23
CA GLN A 262 16.70 11.71 0.85
C GLN A 262 17.78 11.81 1.94
N PRO A 263 18.14 12.98 2.50
CA PRO A 263 19.21 13.06 3.51
C PRO A 263 18.91 12.26 4.76
N THR A 264 17.65 12.26 5.19
CA THR A 264 17.23 11.49 6.37
C THR A 264 17.28 10.00 6.10
N ALA A 265 16.79 9.56 4.93
CA ALA A 265 16.85 8.16 4.52
C ALA A 265 18.29 7.65 4.45
N GLU A 266 19.21 8.44 3.91
CA GLU A 266 20.63 8.08 3.80
C GLU A 266 21.27 7.95 5.19
N SER A 267 20.99 8.88 6.09
CA SER A 267 21.50 8.83 7.47
C SER A 267 20.97 7.60 8.22
N LEU A 268 19.66 7.30 8.09
CA LEU A 268 19.06 6.13 8.73
C LEU A 268 19.60 4.82 8.13
N TRP A 269 19.77 4.76 6.82
CA TRP A 269 20.30 3.59 6.13
C TRP A 269 21.74 3.28 6.55
N GLN A 270 22.59 4.26 6.59
CA GLN A 270 23.98 4.13 7.05
C GLN A 270 24.07 3.67 8.51
N LYS A 271 23.20 4.20 9.37
CA LYS A 271 23.13 3.79 10.77
C LYS A 271 22.73 2.30 10.92
N ASP A 272 21.75 1.86 10.12
CA ASP A 272 21.23 0.49 10.17
C ASP A 272 22.17 -0.50 9.42
N HIS A 273 23.04 -0.01 8.51
CA HIS A 273 23.95 -0.81 7.67
C HIS A 273 25.39 -0.26 7.65
N PRO A 274 26.10 -0.22 8.78
CA PRO A 274 27.44 0.37 8.89
C PRO A 274 28.50 -0.32 8.02
N GLU A 275 28.27 -1.57 7.60
CA GLU A 275 29.19 -2.36 6.77
C GLU A 275 29.07 -2.08 5.26
N ARG A 276 28.11 -1.25 4.85
CA ARG A 276 27.83 -0.92 3.43
C ARG A 276 28.31 0.48 3.05
N VAL A 277 29.17 1.08 3.87
CA VAL A 277 29.79 2.41 3.63
C VAL A 277 31.14 2.26 2.95
#